data_11ea73f45d6c6e2fb2cd4a05b5daee27
#
_entry.id   11ea73f45d6c6e2fb2cd4a05b5daee27
#
_cell.length_a   1.000
_cell.length_b   1.000
_cell.length_c   1.000
_cell.angle_alpha   90.00
_cell.angle_beta   90.00
_cell.angle_gamma   90.00
#
_symmetry.space_group_name_H-M   'P 1'
#
loop_
_entity.id
_entity.type
_entity.pdbx_description
1 polymer ?
#
loop_
_entity_poly.entity_id
_entity_poly.type
_entity_poly.pdbx_seq_one_letter_code
_entity_poly.pdbx_strand_id
1 'polypeptide(L)'
;MKTSVGTSTGAVGGTLPGAAAGTATGTAGGTVPGAPSGGPAGTGEAGAVHAAPPRTSRPAPAETVDSPRIVALAASVAGGRDAAVREFWAETEGQGTPLVEPIPWDPEHRAVTFLWRGTEDTRRVLLLVNGLVDRSHLVGSLMRRIHGTDVWHLTYRLRSDHRGSYAIAPDTGGGRIRTAAAPEDGPADDFQARLLPLLAEAGPDPLNPRTVPGRRQGAGSSVFELPDAPPQPWRPWAPAAATAAAARRGRGERHRLTSAAHAGRRARWTYV
;
A
#
# COMPACT_ATOMS: atom_id res chain seq x y z
N MET A 1 -4.47 -62.17 -8.15
CA MET A 1 -3.98 -62.07 -9.54
C MET A 1 -3.05 -60.90 -9.62
N LYS A 2 -1.80 -61.21 -9.92
CA LYS A 2 -0.67 -60.29 -10.14
C LYS A 2 -0.80 -59.64 -11.52
N THR A 3 -0.34 -58.40 -11.66
CA THR A 3 0.44 -57.83 -12.79
C THR A 3 0.44 -56.31 -12.65
N SER A 4 1.43 -55.57 -12.72
CA SER A 4 2.83 -55.55 -13.14
C SER A 4 3.16 -54.09 -13.50
N VAL A 5 4.19 -53.63 -12.97
CA VAL A 5 5.10 -52.49 -13.15
C VAL A 5 5.28 -52.06 -14.62
N GLY A 6 5.39 -50.76 -14.81
CA GLY A 6 5.89 -50.11 -16.02
C GLY A 6 6.66 -48.84 -15.72
N THR A 7 7.97 -49.00 -15.49
CA THR A 7 8.96 -47.91 -15.39
C THR A 7 9.35 -47.47 -16.78
N SER A 8 9.36 -46.19 -17.06
CA SER A 8 10.04 -45.63 -18.24
C SER A 8 10.88 -44.43 -17.87
N THR A 9 12.16 -44.65 -17.88
CA THR A 9 13.26 -43.68 -17.80
C THR A 9 13.50 -43.10 -19.18
N GLY A 10 13.50 -41.81 -19.31
CA GLY A 10 13.90 -41.11 -20.54
C GLY A 10 14.76 -39.90 -20.19
N ALA A 11 16.08 -40.15 -20.20
CA ALA A 11 17.08 -39.08 -20.14
C ALA A 11 17.35 -38.59 -21.57
N VAL A 12 17.32 -37.30 -21.80
CA VAL A 12 17.94 -36.64 -22.98
C VAL A 12 18.68 -35.42 -22.50
N GLY A 13 19.98 -35.48 -22.67
CA GLY A 13 20.91 -34.37 -22.47
C GLY A 13 20.81 -33.35 -23.61
N GLY A 14 21.10 -32.12 -23.32
CA GLY A 14 21.20 -31.01 -24.27
C GLY A 14 22.21 -29.97 -23.77
N THR A 15 23.34 -30.05 -24.38
CA THR A 15 24.58 -29.29 -24.40
C THR A 15 24.44 -27.78 -24.38
N LEU A 16 25.25 -27.11 -23.57
CA LEU A 16 25.57 -25.69 -23.62
C LEU A 16 26.58 -25.36 -24.75
N PRO A 17 26.55 -24.21 -25.39
CA PRO A 17 27.75 -23.55 -25.90
C PRO A 17 27.96 -22.24 -25.15
N GLY A 18 29.09 -21.92 -24.55
CA GLY A 18 30.30 -21.56 -25.24
C GLY A 18 30.53 -20.05 -25.08
N ALA A 19 31.41 -19.69 -24.13
CA ALA A 19 31.91 -18.36 -23.88
C ALA A 19 32.72 -17.84 -25.08
N ALA A 20 32.63 -16.54 -25.37
CA ALA A 20 33.64 -15.81 -26.13
C ALA A 20 34.00 -14.53 -25.38
N ALA A 21 35.22 -14.52 -24.90
CA ALA A 21 35.93 -13.36 -24.42
C ALA A 21 36.42 -12.53 -25.61
N GLY A 22 36.19 -11.23 -25.56
CA GLY A 22 36.73 -10.26 -26.48
C GLY A 22 37.47 -9.16 -25.73
N THR A 23 38.80 -9.32 -25.66
CA THR A 23 39.76 -8.33 -25.19
C THR A 23 39.99 -7.32 -26.32
N ALA A 24 39.87 -6.02 -26.06
CA ALA A 24 40.45 -5.00 -26.92
C ALA A 24 41.09 -3.91 -26.07
N THR A 25 42.40 -3.95 -26.11
CA THR A 25 43.39 -2.94 -25.66
C THR A 25 43.42 -1.81 -26.67
N GLY A 26 43.42 -0.55 -26.25
CA GLY A 26 43.61 0.61 -27.13
C GLY A 26 44.15 1.78 -26.35
N THR A 27 45.41 2.05 -26.58
CA THR A 27 46.37 2.95 -25.97
C THR A 27 46.15 4.42 -26.34
N ALA A 28 46.36 5.28 -25.35
CA ALA A 28 47.04 6.60 -25.31
C ALA A 28 46.90 7.62 -26.45
N GLY A 29 46.84 8.84 -26.03
CA GLY A 29 47.35 9.96 -26.83
C GLY A 29 46.70 11.31 -26.58
N GLY A 30 47.23 12.09 -25.71
CA GLY A 30 47.85 13.36 -25.92
C GLY A 30 46.99 14.60 -26.18
N THR A 31 47.33 15.57 -25.40
CA THR A 31 47.46 17.00 -25.73
C THR A 31 46.44 17.96 -25.13
N VAL A 32 46.91 18.64 -24.09
CA VAL A 32 46.36 19.93 -23.65
C VAL A 32 46.91 21.04 -24.55
N PRO A 33 46.14 21.99 -24.98
CA PRO A 33 46.60 23.35 -24.92
C PRO A 33 45.58 24.39 -24.47
N GLY A 34 46.03 25.36 -23.72
CA GLY A 34 45.73 26.77 -23.88
C GLY A 34 44.47 27.30 -23.24
N ALA A 35 44.67 27.95 -22.12
CA ALA A 35 43.75 28.97 -21.62
C ALA A 35 43.78 30.22 -22.50
N PRO A 36 42.67 30.91 -22.69
CA PRO A 36 42.71 32.35 -22.87
C PRO A 36 42.06 33.10 -21.71
N SER A 37 42.73 34.14 -21.33
CA SER A 37 42.44 35.17 -20.39
C SER A 37 41.24 36.02 -20.83
N GLY A 38 40.42 36.46 -19.86
CA GLY A 38 39.86 37.82 -19.83
C GLY A 38 38.60 38.06 -20.62
N GLY A 39 37.46 38.16 -19.87
CA GLY A 39 36.26 38.83 -20.31
C GLY A 39 35.39 39.21 -19.09
N PRO A 40 34.65 40.32 -19.13
CA PRO A 40 34.18 41.04 -17.95
C PRO A 40 33.08 40.32 -17.21
N ALA A 41 33.06 40.56 -15.89
CA ALA A 41 32.04 40.13 -14.95
C ALA A 41 30.62 40.55 -15.41
N GLY A 42 29.90 39.61 -16.00
CA GLY A 42 28.44 39.69 -16.07
C GLY A 42 27.86 39.28 -14.73
N THR A 43 27.22 40.24 -14.06
CA THR A 43 26.31 39.96 -12.95
C THR A 43 25.15 39.13 -13.46
N GLY A 44 25.37 37.85 -13.65
CA GLY A 44 24.32 36.87 -13.90
C GLY A 44 23.63 36.59 -12.58
N GLU A 45 22.37 36.96 -12.48
CA GLU A 45 21.45 36.42 -11.48
C GLU A 45 21.68 34.91 -11.42
N ALA A 46 22.20 34.48 -10.28
CA ALA A 46 22.17 33.06 -9.93
C ALA A 46 20.70 32.66 -9.79
N GLY A 47 20.08 32.33 -10.90
CA GLY A 47 18.80 31.65 -10.94
C GLY A 47 18.97 30.41 -10.06
N ALA A 48 18.31 30.40 -8.92
CA ALA A 48 18.22 29.23 -8.07
C ALA A 48 17.75 28.08 -8.94
N VAL A 49 18.68 27.23 -9.32
CA VAL A 49 18.36 25.95 -9.93
C VAL A 49 17.61 25.21 -8.83
N HIS A 50 16.29 25.33 -8.82
CA HIS A 50 15.44 24.39 -8.11
C HIS A 50 15.72 23.04 -8.75
N ALA A 51 16.68 22.31 -8.17
CA ALA A 51 16.90 20.94 -8.54
C ALA A 51 15.55 20.24 -8.32
N ALA A 52 14.83 19.95 -9.39
CA ALA A 52 13.67 19.12 -9.30
C ALA A 52 14.15 17.81 -8.63
N PRO A 53 13.45 17.35 -7.60
CA PRO A 53 13.81 16.06 -7.01
C PRO A 53 13.89 15.03 -8.14
N PRO A 54 14.86 14.10 -8.08
CA PRO A 54 14.98 13.09 -9.11
C PRO A 54 13.60 12.46 -9.30
N ARG A 55 13.13 12.40 -10.55
CA ARG A 55 11.90 11.66 -10.87
C ARG A 55 12.18 10.22 -10.54
N THR A 56 11.78 9.80 -9.35
CA THR A 56 11.78 8.39 -9.00
C THR A 56 10.85 7.69 -9.96
N SER A 57 11.31 6.61 -10.56
CA SER A 57 10.43 5.70 -11.30
C SER A 57 9.26 5.35 -10.38
N ARG A 58 8.05 5.27 -10.95
CA ARG A 58 6.86 4.87 -10.21
C ARG A 58 7.14 3.57 -9.47
N PRO A 59 6.92 3.46 -8.18
CA PRO A 59 7.11 2.20 -7.47
C PRO A 59 6.19 1.14 -8.08
N ALA A 60 6.67 -0.10 -8.13
CA ALA A 60 5.84 -1.21 -8.55
C ALA A 60 4.61 -1.30 -7.61
N PRO A 61 3.44 -1.68 -8.13
CA PRO A 61 2.27 -1.97 -7.29
C PRO A 61 2.62 -3.00 -6.22
N ALA A 62 1.99 -2.88 -5.05
CA ALA A 62 2.14 -3.89 -4.00
C ALA A 62 1.67 -5.25 -4.53
N GLU A 63 2.49 -6.27 -4.29
CA GLU A 63 2.20 -7.63 -4.71
C GLU A 63 0.99 -8.18 -3.95
N THR A 64 0.05 -8.77 -4.67
CA THR A 64 -1.09 -9.48 -4.08
C THR A 64 -0.80 -10.96 -3.99
N VAL A 65 -1.24 -11.58 -2.88
CA VAL A 65 -1.08 -13.01 -2.64
C VAL A 65 -2.40 -13.59 -2.16
N ASP A 66 -2.50 -14.91 -2.18
CA ASP A 66 -3.65 -15.59 -1.59
C ASP A 66 -3.48 -15.72 -0.08
N SER A 67 -4.55 -15.43 0.66
CA SER A 67 -4.64 -15.72 2.09
C SER A 67 -5.11 -17.14 2.30
N PRO A 68 -4.41 -17.98 3.06
CA PRO A 68 -4.86 -19.33 3.40
C PRO A 68 -6.27 -19.35 4.01
N ARG A 69 -6.59 -18.39 4.88
CA ARG A 69 -7.91 -18.28 5.51
C ARG A 69 -9.03 -17.96 4.51
N ILE A 70 -8.75 -17.06 3.56
CA ILE A 70 -9.71 -16.72 2.51
C ILE A 70 -9.92 -17.91 1.57
N VAL A 71 -8.86 -18.61 1.20
CA VAL A 71 -8.95 -19.82 0.38
C VAL A 71 -9.78 -20.91 1.09
N ALA A 72 -9.52 -21.13 2.38
CA ALA A 72 -10.28 -22.11 3.18
C ALA A 72 -11.74 -21.73 3.32
N LEU A 73 -12.04 -20.43 3.54
CA LEU A 73 -13.42 -19.94 3.58
C LEU A 73 -14.13 -20.15 2.26
N ALA A 74 -13.50 -19.76 1.14
CA ALA A 74 -14.08 -19.92 -0.19
C ALA A 74 -14.39 -21.40 -0.51
N ALA A 75 -13.45 -22.29 -0.15
CA ALA A 75 -13.67 -23.73 -0.30
C ALA A 75 -14.84 -24.26 0.56
N SER A 76 -14.95 -23.78 1.81
CA SER A 76 -16.05 -24.15 2.71
C SER A 76 -17.42 -23.70 2.18
N VAL A 77 -17.49 -22.47 1.64
CA VAL A 77 -18.71 -21.92 1.03
C VAL A 77 -19.08 -22.70 -0.23
N ALA A 78 -18.10 -22.99 -1.09
CA ALA A 78 -18.32 -23.78 -2.30
C ALA A 78 -18.80 -25.22 -1.97
N GLY A 79 -18.35 -25.76 -0.82
CA GLY A 79 -18.81 -27.06 -0.29
C GLY A 79 -20.19 -27.02 0.40
N GLY A 80 -20.89 -25.88 0.40
CA GLY A 80 -22.24 -25.76 0.97
C GLY A 80 -22.27 -25.65 2.50
N ARG A 81 -21.17 -25.22 3.13
CA ARG A 81 -21.12 -25.02 4.58
C ARG A 81 -21.70 -23.65 4.96
N ASP A 82 -23.00 -23.57 5.19
CA ASP A 82 -23.73 -22.32 5.49
C ASP A 82 -23.22 -21.57 6.73
N ALA A 83 -22.66 -22.29 7.71
CA ALA A 83 -22.11 -21.67 8.92
C ALA A 83 -20.76 -20.99 8.73
N ALA A 84 -20.01 -21.34 7.67
CA ALA A 84 -18.61 -20.91 7.50
C ALA A 84 -18.43 -19.39 7.52
N VAL A 85 -19.32 -18.65 6.89
CA VAL A 85 -19.25 -17.17 6.83
C VAL A 85 -19.50 -16.56 8.22
N ARG A 86 -20.47 -17.09 8.98
CA ARG A 86 -20.74 -16.58 10.33
C ARG A 86 -19.58 -16.86 11.27
N GLU A 87 -19.02 -18.06 11.22
CA GLU A 87 -17.85 -18.45 12.00
C GLU A 87 -16.64 -17.59 11.68
N PHE A 88 -16.39 -17.34 10.39
CA PHE A 88 -15.32 -16.46 9.93
C PHE A 88 -15.45 -15.04 10.47
N TRP A 89 -16.65 -14.45 10.43
CA TRP A 89 -16.87 -13.11 10.97
C TRP A 89 -16.73 -13.08 12.48
N ALA A 90 -17.27 -14.04 13.20
CA ALA A 90 -17.14 -14.13 14.65
C ALA A 90 -15.68 -14.22 15.09
N GLU A 91 -14.87 -15.02 14.39
CA GLU A 91 -13.44 -15.11 14.63
C GLU A 91 -12.71 -13.79 14.28
N THR A 92 -13.07 -13.16 13.16
CA THR A 92 -12.47 -11.88 12.72
C THR A 92 -12.80 -10.75 13.69
N GLU A 93 -14.04 -10.67 14.19
CA GLU A 93 -14.46 -9.70 15.20
C GLU A 93 -13.66 -9.86 16.50
N GLY A 94 -13.36 -11.10 16.89
CA GLY A 94 -12.52 -11.38 18.07
C GLY A 94 -11.05 -11.05 17.91
N GLN A 95 -10.50 -11.17 16.70
CA GLN A 95 -9.08 -10.93 16.41
C GLN A 95 -8.79 -9.51 15.92
N GLY A 96 -9.78 -8.88 15.29
CA GLY A 96 -9.64 -7.60 14.59
C GLY A 96 -9.01 -7.74 13.21
N THR A 97 -8.94 -6.61 12.50
CA THR A 97 -8.41 -6.50 11.14
C THR A 97 -7.19 -5.57 11.08
N PRO A 98 -6.32 -5.69 10.06
CA PRO A 98 -6.29 -6.75 9.03
C PRO A 98 -5.84 -8.09 9.59
N LEU A 99 -6.20 -9.19 8.89
CA LEU A 99 -5.64 -10.51 9.22
C LEU A 99 -4.19 -10.58 8.76
N VAL A 100 -3.32 -11.11 9.60
CA VAL A 100 -1.88 -11.23 9.32
C VAL A 100 -1.49 -12.70 9.39
N GLU A 101 -1.05 -13.25 8.26
CA GLU A 101 -0.71 -14.66 8.13
C GLU A 101 0.75 -14.83 7.68
N PRO A 102 1.45 -15.87 8.15
CA PRO A 102 2.79 -16.17 7.68
C PRO A 102 2.74 -16.65 6.22
N ILE A 103 3.79 -16.35 5.49
CA ILE A 103 4.05 -16.93 4.16
C ILE A 103 5.14 -17.98 4.36
N PRO A 104 4.86 -19.30 4.24
CA PRO A 104 5.79 -20.36 4.65
C PRO A 104 7.17 -20.31 4.02
N TRP A 105 7.24 -19.86 2.76
CA TRP A 105 8.50 -19.77 2.00
C TRP A 105 9.13 -18.37 2.05
N ASP A 106 8.54 -17.42 2.79
CA ASP A 106 8.99 -16.02 2.83
C ASP A 106 8.80 -15.42 4.23
N PRO A 107 9.71 -15.74 5.16
CA PRO A 107 9.59 -15.31 6.55
C PRO A 107 9.72 -13.79 6.76
N GLU A 108 10.31 -13.07 5.81
CA GLU A 108 10.44 -11.60 5.88
C GLU A 108 9.15 -10.87 5.52
N HIS A 109 8.17 -11.57 4.97
CA HIS A 109 6.89 -11.00 4.58
C HIS A 109 5.72 -11.69 5.26
N ARG A 110 4.57 -11.05 5.18
CA ARG A 110 3.28 -11.56 5.68
C ARG A 110 2.22 -11.37 4.60
N ALA A 111 1.29 -12.29 4.54
CA ALA A 111 0.03 -12.10 3.84
C ALA A 111 -0.88 -11.26 4.74
N VAL A 112 -1.16 -10.03 4.30
CA VAL A 112 -1.97 -9.06 5.06
C VAL A 112 -3.30 -8.89 4.36
N THR A 113 -4.36 -9.44 4.95
CA THR A 113 -5.69 -9.46 4.37
C THR A 113 -6.56 -8.38 5.00
N PHE A 114 -6.95 -7.42 4.20
CA PHE A 114 -7.93 -6.41 4.54
C PHE A 114 -9.31 -6.94 4.20
N LEU A 115 -10.28 -6.65 5.07
CA LEU A 115 -11.63 -7.20 4.99
C LEU A 115 -12.67 -6.09 5.04
N TRP A 116 -13.78 -6.34 4.37
CA TRP A 116 -14.98 -5.53 4.49
C TRP A 116 -16.22 -6.43 4.48
N ARG A 117 -17.11 -6.20 5.44
CA ARG A 117 -18.40 -6.88 5.45
C ARG A 117 -19.39 -6.07 4.64
N GLY A 118 -19.74 -6.58 3.45
CA GLY A 118 -20.65 -5.91 2.55
C GLY A 118 -22.10 -6.06 2.96
N THR A 119 -22.94 -5.23 2.35
CA THR A 119 -24.41 -5.36 2.38
C THR A 119 -24.91 -5.78 1.00
N GLU A 120 -26.20 -5.99 0.86
CA GLU A 120 -26.83 -6.29 -0.44
C GLU A 120 -26.60 -5.17 -1.46
N ASP A 121 -26.50 -3.92 -1.00
CA ASP A 121 -26.26 -2.75 -1.84
C ASP A 121 -24.77 -2.56 -2.18
N THR A 122 -23.85 -3.30 -1.57
CA THR A 122 -22.41 -3.14 -1.80
C THR A 122 -22.04 -3.68 -3.18
N ARG A 123 -21.66 -2.76 -4.07
CA ARG A 123 -21.29 -3.07 -5.45
C ARG A 123 -19.79 -3.24 -5.64
N ARG A 124 -19.02 -2.42 -4.97
CA ARG A 124 -17.55 -2.39 -5.01
C ARG A 124 -17.01 -1.93 -3.68
N VAL A 125 -15.76 -2.25 -3.42
CA VAL A 125 -15.05 -1.77 -2.24
C VAL A 125 -13.63 -1.41 -2.64
N LEU A 126 -13.20 -0.17 -2.38
CA LEU A 126 -11.82 0.25 -2.56
C LEU A 126 -11.07 0.18 -1.24
N LEU A 127 -9.90 -0.42 -1.28
CA LEU A 127 -8.93 -0.41 -0.19
C LEU A 127 -7.86 0.66 -0.46
N LEU A 128 -7.70 1.59 0.45
CA LEU A 128 -6.78 2.71 0.33
C LEU A 128 -5.68 2.62 1.39
N VAL A 129 -4.66 1.80 1.12
CA VAL A 129 -3.48 1.70 1.99
C VAL A 129 -2.52 2.83 1.68
N ASN A 130 -2.21 3.65 2.67
CA ASN A 130 -1.35 4.81 2.51
C ASN A 130 0.07 4.38 2.08
N GLY A 131 0.58 5.00 1.01
CA GLY A 131 1.89 4.64 0.43
C GLY A 131 1.87 3.48 -0.57
N LEU A 132 0.78 2.69 -0.64
CA LEU A 132 0.65 1.59 -1.60
C LEU A 132 -0.34 1.90 -2.72
N VAL A 133 -1.31 2.77 -2.45
CA VAL A 133 -2.34 3.12 -3.43
C VAL A 133 -1.79 4.05 -4.49
N ASP A 134 -2.00 3.65 -5.71
CA ASP A 134 -1.81 4.49 -6.87
C ASP A 134 -3.13 5.12 -7.32
N ARG A 135 -3.28 6.40 -7.07
CA ARG A 135 -4.50 7.14 -7.41
C ARG A 135 -4.77 7.25 -8.91
N SER A 136 -3.77 7.03 -9.74
CA SER A 136 -3.95 6.96 -11.18
C SER A 136 -4.27 5.55 -11.68
N HIS A 137 -4.30 4.56 -10.77
CA HIS A 137 -4.60 3.17 -11.09
C HIS A 137 -5.34 2.48 -9.94
N LEU A 138 -6.49 3.01 -9.56
CA LEU A 138 -7.30 2.53 -8.42
C LEU A 138 -7.84 1.11 -8.61
N VAL A 139 -7.89 0.62 -9.85
CA VAL A 139 -8.35 -0.74 -10.16
C VAL A 139 -7.57 -1.79 -9.36
N GLY A 140 -6.26 -1.60 -9.16
CA GLY A 140 -5.42 -2.47 -8.34
C GLY A 140 -5.74 -2.46 -6.84
N SER A 141 -6.59 -1.53 -6.40
CA SER A 141 -7.03 -1.38 -5.01
C SER A 141 -8.47 -1.87 -4.78
N LEU A 142 -9.11 -2.46 -5.79
CA LEU A 142 -10.43 -3.05 -5.64
C LEU A 142 -10.34 -4.35 -4.86
N MET A 143 -11.18 -4.45 -3.82
CA MET A 143 -11.36 -5.71 -3.09
C MET A 143 -12.18 -6.70 -3.92
N ARG A 144 -11.89 -7.97 -3.77
CA ARG A 144 -12.63 -9.07 -4.39
C ARG A 144 -13.69 -9.59 -3.43
N ARG A 145 -14.85 -9.98 -3.92
CA ARG A 145 -15.91 -10.61 -3.15
C ARG A 145 -15.81 -12.13 -3.25
N ILE A 146 -15.93 -12.83 -2.14
CA ILE A 146 -16.16 -14.27 -2.18
C ILE A 146 -17.60 -14.49 -2.65
N HIS A 147 -17.74 -15.19 -3.78
CA HIS A 147 -19.03 -15.39 -4.42
C HIS A 147 -20.07 -15.96 -3.43
N GLY A 148 -21.30 -15.41 -3.47
CA GLY A 148 -22.38 -15.86 -2.59
C GLY A 148 -22.27 -15.42 -1.13
N THR A 149 -21.31 -14.54 -0.77
CA THR A 149 -21.11 -14.08 0.62
C THR A 149 -21.12 -12.56 0.72
N ASP A 150 -21.06 -12.05 1.95
CA ASP A 150 -20.84 -10.63 2.28
C ASP A 150 -19.36 -10.27 2.49
N VAL A 151 -18.43 -11.22 2.23
CA VAL A 151 -16.99 -11.06 2.49
C VAL A 151 -16.30 -10.45 1.29
N TRP A 152 -15.76 -9.24 1.47
CA TRP A 152 -14.86 -8.57 0.55
C TRP A 152 -13.45 -8.59 1.11
N HIS A 153 -12.45 -8.86 0.28
CA HIS A 153 -11.08 -9.00 0.71
C HIS A 153 -10.07 -8.52 -0.34
N LEU A 154 -8.90 -8.09 0.14
CA LEU A 154 -7.71 -7.89 -0.67
C LEU A 154 -6.50 -8.19 0.20
N THR A 155 -5.61 -9.04 -0.29
CA THR A 155 -4.44 -9.50 0.44
C THR A 155 -3.17 -9.02 -0.24
N TYR A 156 -2.35 -8.28 0.48
CA TYR A 156 -1.04 -7.86 0.04
C TYR A 156 0.06 -8.69 0.70
N ARG A 157 1.14 -8.92 -0.04
CA ARG A 157 2.41 -9.39 0.51
C ARG A 157 3.20 -8.18 1.00
N LEU A 158 3.33 -8.04 2.32
CA LEU A 158 4.02 -6.91 2.94
C LEU A 158 5.17 -7.39 3.81
N ARG A 159 6.23 -6.58 3.91
CA ARG A 159 7.35 -6.87 4.81
C ARG A 159 6.86 -6.97 6.25
N SER A 160 7.39 -7.91 7.00
CA SER A 160 6.98 -8.16 8.39
C SER A 160 7.28 -6.99 9.36
N ASP A 161 8.15 -6.05 8.97
CA ASP A 161 8.45 -4.80 9.68
C ASP A 161 7.55 -3.62 9.26
N HIS A 162 6.58 -3.85 8.36
CA HIS A 162 5.74 -2.79 7.82
C HIS A 162 4.72 -2.28 8.85
N ARG A 163 4.50 -0.98 8.80
CA ARG A 163 3.43 -0.29 9.53
C ARG A 163 2.78 0.71 8.59
N GLY A 164 1.46 0.78 8.63
CA GLY A 164 0.74 1.66 7.74
C GLY A 164 -0.61 2.08 8.30
N SER A 165 -1.26 2.94 7.54
CA SER A 165 -2.65 3.30 7.74
C SER A 165 -3.43 3.03 6.47
N TYR A 166 -4.73 2.75 6.63
CA TYR A 166 -5.62 2.48 5.52
C TYR A 166 -7.02 3.00 5.79
N ALA A 167 -7.76 3.18 4.73
CA ALA A 167 -9.19 3.48 4.76
C ALA A 167 -9.89 2.58 3.75
N ILE A 168 -11.17 2.36 3.95
CA ILE A 168 -12.01 1.55 3.07
C ILE A 168 -13.13 2.43 2.54
N ALA A 169 -13.39 2.35 1.24
CA ALA A 169 -14.42 3.10 0.57
C ALA A 169 -15.40 2.15 -0.12
N PRO A 170 -16.52 1.78 0.54
CA PRO A 170 -17.56 0.97 -0.07
C PRO A 170 -18.44 1.80 -1.01
N ASP A 171 -18.74 1.26 -2.20
CA ASP A 171 -19.75 1.76 -3.10
C ASP A 171 -21.07 1.05 -2.80
N THR A 172 -21.96 1.71 -2.09
CA THR A 172 -23.28 1.19 -1.73
C THR A 172 -24.41 1.76 -2.62
N GLY A 173 -24.04 2.48 -3.69
CA GLY A 173 -25.02 3.07 -4.62
C GLY A 173 -25.90 4.18 -4.05
N GLY A 174 -25.88 4.41 -2.74
CA GLY A 174 -26.66 5.43 -2.03
C GLY A 174 -25.89 6.69 -1.64
N GLY A 175 -24.56 6.73 -1.89
CA GLY A 175 -23.70 7.88 -1.63
C GLY A 175 -24.07 9.09 -2.47
N ARG A 176 -23.59 10.29 -2.08
CA ARG A 176 -23.78 11.56 -2.80
C ARG A 176 -23.38 11.50 -4.27
N ILE A 177 -22.68 10.46 -4.67
CA ILE A 177 -22.16 10.26 -6.00
C ILE A 177 -22.81 9.02 -6.56
N ARG A 178 -23.87 9.22 -7.36
CA ARG A 178 -24.45 8.18 -8.19
C ARG A 178 -23.42 7.81 -9.25
N THR A 179 -22.54 6.87 -8.96
CA THR A 179 -21.78 6.21 -10.02
C THR A 179 -22.80 5.47 -10.87
N ALA A 180 -23.06 5.99 -12.06
CA ALA A 180 -23.95 5.30 -13.00
C ALA A 180 -23.50 3.84 -13.11
N ALA A 181 -24.44 2.93 -13.00
CA ALA A 181 -24.21 1.52 -13.28
C ALA A 181 -23.85 1.39 -14.76
N ALA A 182 -22.57 1.50 -15.07
CA ALA A 182 -22.08 1.23 -16.41
C ALA A 182 -21.34 -0.11 -16.39
N PRO A 183 -21.41 -0.87 -17.47
CA PRO A 183 -20.78 -2.17 -17.58
C PRO A 183 -19.29 -2.10 -17.24
N GLU A 184 -18.78 -3.14 -16.63
CA GLU A 184 -17.33 -3.29 -16.33
C GLU A 184 -16.48 -3.35 -17.59
N ASP A 185 -17.12 -3.49 -18.75
CA ASP A 185 -16.53 -3.64 -20.09
C ASP A 185 -16.24 -2.32 -20.82
N GLY A 186 -16.37 -1.17 -20.13
CA GLY A 186 -16.00 0.13 -20.71
C GLY A 186 -14.48 0.33 -20.76
N PRO A 187 -13.98 1.35 -21.54
CA PRO A 187 -12.57 1.68 -21.55
C PRO A 187 -12.01 1.84 -20.14
N ALA A 188 -10.78 1.35 -19.90
CA ALA A 188 -10.15 1.34 -18.57
C ALA A 188 -10.11 2.74 -17.93
N ASP A 189 -9.94 3.80 -18.72
CA ASP A 189 -9.92 5.18 -18.25
C ASP A 189 -11.28 5.64 -17.69
N ASP A 190 -12.38 5.23 -18.32
CA ASP A 190 -13.74 5.52 -17.85
C ASP A 190 -14.04 4.80 -16.53
N PHE A 191 -13.55 3.57 -16.38
CA PHE A 191 -13.72 2.81 -15.15
C PHE A 191 -12.92 3.43 -14.00
N GLN A 192 -11.67 3.81 -14.27
CA GLN A 192 -10.83 4.53 -13.31
C GLN A 192 -11.48 5.85 -12.86
N ALA A 193 -12.01 6.64 -13.77
CA ALA A 193 -12.68 7.91 -13.47
C ALA A 193 -13.89 7.72 -12.53
N ARG A 194 -14.60 6.61 -12.63
CA ARG A 194 -15.73 6.26 -11.75
C ARG A 194 -15.33 5.86 -10.34
N LEU A 195 -14.09 5.43 -10.14
CA LEU A 195 -13.57 5.08 -8.81
C LEU A 195 -13.10 6.30 -8.02
N LEU A 196 -12.70 7.39 -8.69
CA LEU A 196 -12.20 8.60 -8.04
C LEU A 196 -13.16 9.21 -7.00
N PRO A 197 -14.47 9.28 -7.26
CA PRO A 197 -15.42 9.81 -6.27
C PRO A 197 -15.46 9.02 -4.98
N LEU A 198 -15.23 7.70 -5.02
CA LEU A 198 -15.24 6.85 -3.83
C LEU A 198 -14.15 7.25 -2.81
N LEU A 199 -13.09 7.94 -3.25
CA LEU A 199 -12.05 8.43 -2.36
C LEU A 199 -12.58 9.40 -1.29
N ALA A 200 -13.69 10.08 -1.56
CA ALA A 200 -14.31 11.00 -0.62
C ALA A 200 -15.15 10.28 0.46
N GLU A 201 -15.58 9.06 0.16
CA GLU A 201 -16.39 8.21 1.07
C GLU A 201 -15.51 7.28 1.93
N ALA A 202 -14.19 7.38 1.77
CA ALA A 202 -13.25 6.52 2.51
C ALA A 202 -13.28 6.81 4.01
N GLY A 203 -13.40 5.75 4.80
CA GLY A 203 -13.43 5.80 6.25
C GLY A 203 -12.58 4.71 6.89
N PRO A 204 -12.45 4.74 8.22
CA PRO A 204 -11.77 3.69 8.96
C PRO A 204 -12.53 2.37 8.85
N ASP A 205 -11.79 1.29 9.00
CA ASP A 205 -12.34 -0.06 9.09
C ASP A 205 -13.05 -0.26 10.43
N PRO A 206 -14.36 -0.61 10.44
CA PRO A 206 -15.11 -0.81 11.67
C PRO A 206 -14.60 -1.94 12.56
N LEU A 207 -13.90 -2.92 11.96
CA LEU A 207 -13.36 -4.08 12.68
C LEU A 207 -11.96 -3.82 13.25
N ASN A 208 -11.37 -2.64 12.97
CA ASN A 208 -10.08 -2.26 13.51
C ASN A 208 -10.21 -1.16 14.56
N PRO A 209 -10.00 -1.45 15.85
CA PRO A 209 -10.14 -0.46 16.91
C PRO A 209 -9.03 0.60 16.90
N ARG A 210 -7.93 0.37 16.18
CA ARG A 210 -6.80 1.31 16.10
C ARG A 210 -7.00 2.30 14.97
N THR A 211 -7.35 3.53 15.32
CA THR A 211 -7.61 4.60 14.34
C THR A 211 -6.74 5.82 14.59
N VAL A 212 -6.52 6.59 13.54
CA VAL A 212 -5.92 7.92 13.60
C VAL A 212 -6.89 8.94 12.99
N PRO A 213 -6.95 10.16 13.55
CA PRO A 213 -7.81 11.21 13.02
C PRO A 213 -7.47 11.53 11.57
N GLY A 214 -8.51 11.83 10.78
CA GLY A 214 -8.35 12.33 9.42
C GLY A 214 -7.76 13.73 9.41
N ARG A 215 -7.12 14.11 8.31
CA ARG A 215 -6.69 15.48 8.08
C ARG A 215 -7.90 16.34 7.77
N ARG A 216 -7.98 17.55 8.37
CA ARG A 216 -8.99 18.57 8.08
C ARG A 216 -10.43 18.07 8.14
N GLN A 217 -10.84 17.49 9.26
CA GLN A 217 -12.21 16.99 9.48
C GLN A 217 -12.67 15.86 8.55
N GLY A 218 -11.75 15.23 7.81
CA GLY A 218 -12.05 14.02 7.05
C GLY A 218 -12.24 12.81 7.98
N ALA A 219 -12.87 11.78 7.47
CA ALA A 219 -12.91 10.48 8.14
C ALA A 219 -11.49 10.03 8.50
N GLY A 220 -11.32 9.39 9.65
CA GLY A 220 -10.05 8.84 10.09
C GLY A 220 -9.57 7.68 9.22
N SER A 221 -8.44 7.13 9.57
CA SER A 221 -7.91 5.92 8.96
C SER A 221 -7.63 4.89 10.03
N SER A 222 -7.76 3.63 9.70
CA SER A 222 -7.30 2.54 10.54
C SER A 222 -5.80 2.37 10.43
N VAL A 223 -5.17 1.85 11.49
CA VAL A 223 -3.72 1.62 11.56
C VAL A 223 -3.47 0.14 11.74
N PHE A 224 -2.49 -0.37 11.00
CA PHE A 224 -1.98 -1.72 11.20
C PHE A 224 -0.47 -1.70 11.44
N GLU A 225 -0.02 -2.72 12.13
CA GLU A 225 1.37 -2.89 12.52
C GLU A 225 1.69 -4.37 12.47
N LEU A 226 2.69 -4.72 11.66
CA LEU A 226 3.10 -6.10 11.49
C LEU A 226 4.08 -6.52 12.61
N PRO A 227 4.29 -7.82 12.82
CA PRO A 227 4.96 -8.34 14.01
C PRO A 227 6.36 -7.77 14.29
N ASP A 228 7.14 -7.52 13.24
CA ASP A 228 8.53 -7.05 13.35
C ASP A 228 8.65 -5.53 13.20
N ALA A 229 7.53 -4.81 13.19
CA ALA A 229 7.54 -3.35 13.09
C ALA A 229 8.27 -2.73 14.29
N PRO A 230 9.20 -1.76 14.08
CA PRO A 230 9.93 -1.14 15.17
C PRO A 230 9.03 -0.52 16.22
N PRO A 231 9.31 -0.66 17.52
CA PRO A 231 8.49 -0.11 18.57
C PRO A 231 8.36 1.42 18.48
N GLN A 232 7.19 1.94 18.84
CA GLN A 232 6.92 3.38 18.86
C GLN A 232 6.47 3.80 20.29
N PRO A 233 7.40 4.01 21.22
CA PRO A 233 7.08 4.27 22.61
C PRO A 233 6.33 5.59 22.86
N TRP A 234 6.33 6.50 21.86
CA TRP A 234 5.60 7.78 21.92
C TRP A 234 4.12 7.66 21.58
N ARG A 235 3.63 6.47 21.18
CA ARG A 235 2.22 6.29 20.83
C ARG A 235 1.33 6.22 22.07
N PRO A 236 0.21 6.97 22.10
CA PRO A 236 -0.67 7.02 23.27
C PRO A 236 -1.37 5.69 23.58
N TRP A 237 -1.45 4.76 22.63
CA TRP A 237 -2.07 3.45 22.83
C TRP A 237 -1.08 2.34 23.23
N ALA A 238 0.21 2.62 23.26
CA ALA A 238 1.16 1.67 23.82
C ALA A 238 0.97 1.64 25.35
N PRO A 239 0.75 0.47 25.97
CA PRO A 239 0.44 0.39 27.41
C PRO A 239 1.49 1.07 28.29
N ALA A 240 2.77 1.01 27.93
CA ALA A 240 3.86 1.67 28.64
C ALA A 240 3.94 3.18 28.38
N ALA A 241 3.45 3.65 27.24
CA ALA A 241 3.47 5.07 26.87
C ALA A 241 2.26 5.83 27.44
N ALA A 242 1.14 5.16 27.67
CA ALA A 242 -0.08 5.78 28.18
C ALA A 242 0.14 6.38 29.59
N THR A 243 0.91 5.71 30.43
CA THR A 243 1.27 6.20 31.78
C THR A 243 2.28 7.34 31.73
N ALA A 244 3.22 7.32 30.78
CA ALA A 244 4.21 8.38 30.63
C ALA A 244 3.65 9.63 29.92
N ALA A 245 2.72 9.46 28.97
CA ALA A 245 2.07 10.56 28.24
C ALA A 245 1.07 11.33 29.11
N ALA A 246 0.44 10.67 30.07
CA ALA A 246 -0.42 11.34 31.06
C ALA A 246 0.37 12.27 32.01
N ALA A 247 1.65 11.97 32.22
CA ALA A 247 2.52 12.70 33.13
C ALA A 247 3.26 13.89 32.46
N ARG A 248 3.33 13.94 31.14
CA ARG A 248 4.09 14.97 30.40
C ARG A 248 3.23 15.61 29.30
N ARG A 249 2.33 16.48 29.71
CA ARG A 249 1.64 17.35 28.74
C ARG A 249 2.58 18.51 28.42
N GLY A 250 3.23 18.46 27.28
CA GLY A 250 4.00 19.58 26.78
C GLY A 250 3.11 20.75 26.39
N ARG A 251 3.69 21.92 26.25
CA ARG A 251 3.03 23.18 25.86
C ARG A 251 3.26 23.41 24.37
N GLY A 252 2.19 23.69 23.62
CA GLY A 252 2.29 24.11 22.23
C GLY A 252 2.49 25.62 22.15
N GLU A 253 3.56 26.07 21.51
CA GLU A 253 3.81 27.50 21.25
C GLU A 253 3.65 27.82 19.76
N ARG A 254 2.90 28.88 19.48
CA ARG A 254 2.70 29.37 18.11
C ARG A 254 3.64 30.51 17.83
N HIS A 255 4.56 30.31 16.92
CA HIS A 255 5.48 31.33 16.44
C HIS A 255 4.98 31.89 15.10
N ARG A 256 5.06 33.22 14.96
CA ARG A 256 4.82 33.91 13.68
C ARG A 256 6.15 34.27 13.07
N LEU A 257 6.40 33.80 11.86
CA LEU A 257 7.60 34.07 11.11
C LEU A 257 7.25 34.85 9.85
N THR A 258 8.07 35.87 9.53
CA THR A 258 7.99 36.55 8.24
C THR A 258 9.10 35.96 7.36
N SER A 259 8.74 35.50 6.17
CA SER A 259 9.66 34.87 5.23
C SER A 259 9.55 35.54 3.86
N ALA A 260 10.62 36.11 3.38
CA ALA A 260 10.69 36.67 2.03
C ALA A 260 10.47 35.60 0.95
N ALA A 261 11.02 34.40 1.17
CA ALA A 261 10.87 33.28 0.24
C ALA A 261 9.41 32.78 0.10
N HIS A 262 8.55 33.12 1.05
CA HIS A 262 7.12 32.72 1.02
C HIS A 262 6.19 33.91 0.91
N ALA A 263 6.70 35.07 0.53
CA ALA A 263 5.91 36.30 0.30
C ALA A 263 4.87 36.56 1.40
N GLY A 264 5.21 36.37 2.68
CA GLY A 264 4.27 36.67 3.75
C GLY A 264 4.58 36.03 5.10
N ARG A 265 3.60 36.11 5.98
CA ARG A 265 3.66 35.57 7.35
C ARG A 265 3.31 34.10 7.36
N ARG A 266 4.13 33.30 8.07
CA ARG A 266 3.86 31.89 8.35
C ARG A 266 3.73 31.67 9.86
N ALA A 267 2.88 30.76 10.24
CA ALA A 267 2.79 30.29 11.62
C ALA A 267 3.48 28.93 11.73
N ARG A 268 4.32 28.78 12.73
CA ARG A 268 4.92 27.52 13.13
C ARG A 268 4.44 27.17 14.54
N TRP A 269 4.12 25.92 14.76
CA TRP A 269 3.85 25.40 16.08
C TRP A 269 5.07 24.64 16.58
N THR A 270 5.52 24.95 17.76
CA THR A 270 6.55 24.18 18.46
C THR A 270 5.88 23.54 19.67
N TYR A 271 6.11 22.24 19.86
CA TYR A 271 5.70 21.53 21.04
C TYR A 271 6.92 21.43 21.98
N VAL A 272 6.77 21.88 23.22
CA VAL A 272 7.83 21.92 24.23
C VAL A 272 7.42 21.06 25.43
#